data_cebe5176ab8afe3749c719acdc8b703a
#
_entry.id   cebe5176ab8afe3749c719acdc8b703a
#
_cell.length_a   1.000
_cell.length_b   1.000
_cell.length_c   1.000
_cell.angle_alpha   90.00
_cell.angle_beta   90.00
_cell.angle_gamma   90.00
#
_symmetry.space_group_name_H-M   'P 1'
#
loop_
_entity.id
_entity.type
_entity.pdbx_description
1 polymer ?
#
loop_
_entity_poly.entity_id
_entity_poly.type
_entity_poly.pdbx_seq_one_letter_code
_entity_poly.pdbx_strand_id
1 'polypeptide(L)'
;KVEAVVLANGEYPTAPLPLQILADAPYVVCCDGGADEYIRNGHTPNLIIGDGDSISEENRKRYGHLLHRIAEQETNDQTKAVNYLLSQGKRRIAIVGATGKREDHTLGNISLLMDYMRAGADVRTYTDHGIFIPCRNTCTFTCQPGQQVSIINFNARKLHGLGLVYPLSDFTNWWQGTLNECI
;
A
#
# COMPACT_ATOMS: atom_id res chain seq x y z
N LYS A 1 8.62 9.32 -9.37
CA LYS A 1 9.53 8.88 -8.31
C LYS A 1 8.83 8.95 -6.97
N VAL A 2 8.97 7.90 -6.16
CA VAL A 2 8.35 7.82 -4.83
C VAL A 2 8.88 8.94 -3.92
N GLU A 3 7.98 9.64 -3.25
CA GLU A 3 8.32 10.70 -2.32
C GLU A 3 8.34 10.23 -0.87
N ALA A 4 7.55 9.19 -0.57
CA ALA A 4 7.49 8.59 0.76
C ALA A 4 6.99 7.16 0.68
N VAL A 5 7.35 6.36 1.68
CA VAL A 5 6.87 5.00 1.84
C VAL A 5 6.14 4.88 3.17
N VAL A 6 4.98 4.23 3.15
CA VAL A 6 4.26 3.78 4.33
C VAL A 6 4.56 2.30 4.52
N LEU A 7 5.17 1.95 5.63
CA LEU A 7 5.35 0.55 6.05
C LEU A 7 4.24 0.21 7.05
N ALA A 8 3.25 -0.54 6.57
CA ALA A 8 2.14 -0.98 7.40
C ALA A 8 2.54 -2.15 8.31
N ASN A 9 1.66 -2.52 9.21
CA ASN A 9 1.94 -3.56 10.22
C ASN A 9 1.47 -4.95 9.77
N GLY A 10 1.53 -5.24 8.48
CA GLY A 10 1.36 -6.58 7.95
C GLY A 10 2.68 -7.35 7.95
N GLU A 11 2.81 -8.31 7.06
CA GLU A 11 4.04 -9.07 6.93
C GLU A 11 5.14 -8.20 6.31
N TYR A 12 6.31 -8.19 6.95
CA TYR A 12 7.45 -7.46 6.42
C TYR A 12 7.89 -8.08 5.09
N PRO A 13 8.18 -7.27 4.06
CA PRO A 13 8.52 -7.80 2.76
C PRO A 13 9.84 -8.58 2.75
N THR A 14 9.90 -9.58 1.88
CA THR A 14 11.11 -10.38 1.64
C THR A 14 11.55 -10.35 0.18
N ALA A 15 10.64 -10.02 -0.74
CA ALA A 15 10.96 -9.97 -2.17
C ALA A 15 11.80 -8.73 -2.52
N PRO A 16 12.60 -8.81 -3.61
CA PRO A 16 13.50 -7.72 -3.99
C PRO A 16 12.82 -6.38 -4.23
N LEU A 17 11.69 -6.34 -4.92
CA LEU A 17 11.06 -5.08 -5.29
C LEU A 17 10.56 -4.27 -4.09
N PRO A 18 9.73 -4.81 -3.18
CA PRO A 18 9.31 -4.02 -2.02
C PRO A 18 10.46 -3.66 -1.10
N LEU A 19 11.48 -4.52 -0.97
CA LEU A 19 12.68 -4.19 -0.20
C LEU A 19 13.45 -3.03 -0.83
N GLN A 20 13.56 -2.99 -2.16
CA GLN A 20 14.22 -1.89 -2.86
C GLN A 20 13.43 -0.59 -2.72
N ILE A 21 12.11 -0.65 -2.77
CA ILE A 21 11.24 0.51 -2.54
C ILE A 21 11.51 1.10 -1.15
N LEU A 22 11.62 0.25 -0.12
CA LEU A 22 11.98 0.70 1.23
C LEU A 22 13.40 1.30 1.28
N ALA A 23 14.38 0.64 0.66
CA ALA A 23 15.76 1.07 0.69
C ALA A 23 15.96 2.43 0.03
N ASP A 24 15.23 2.71 -1.06
CA ASP A 24 15.35 3.94 -1.83
C ASP A 24 14.43 5.06 -1.31
N ALA A 25 13.60 4.78 -0.31
CA ALA A 25 12.63 5.74 0.18
C ALA A 25 13.29 6.97 0.79
N PRO A 26 12.95 8.18 0.32
CA PRO A 26 13.48 9.41 0.93
C PRO A 26 12.83 9.72 2.29
N TYR A 27 11.67 9.13 2.58
CA TYR A 27 10.94 9.31 3.82
C TYR A 27 10.11 8.06 4.11
N VAL A 28 10.22 7.51 5.32
CA VAL A 28 9.51 6.30 5.72
C VAL A 28 8.66 6.57 6.96
N VAL A 29 7.38 6.30 6.85
CA VAL A 29 6.43 6.27 7.95
C VAL A 29 6.09 4.82 8.26
N CYS A 30 6.36 4.39 9.48
CA CYS A 30 5.96 3.06 9.95
C CYS A 30 4.64 3.15 10.70
N CYS A 31 3.77 2.17 10.51
CA CYS A 31 2.52 2.03 11.24
C CYS A 31 2.75 1.14 12.45
N ASP A 32 2.70 1.71 13.64
CA ASP A 32 2.80 1.03 14.95
C ASP A 32 3.85 -0.10 14.95
N GLY A 33 3.45 -1.35 15.17
CA GLY A 33 4.36 -2.50 15.26
C GLY A 33 5.22 -2.77 14.03
N GLY A 34 4.86 -2.23 12.87
CA GLY A 34 5.71 -2.29 11.68
C GLY A 34 7.08 -1.66 11.87
N ALA A 35 7.18 -0.70 12.81
CA ALA A 35 8.45 -0.10 13.16
C ALA A 35 9.45 -1.10 13.74
N ASP A 36 8.98 -2.08 14.51
CA ASP A 36 9.87 -3.08 15.13
C ASP A 36 10.66 -3.89 14.09
N GLU A 37 9.97 -4.34 13.03
CA GLU A 37 10.61 -5.09 11.96
C GLU A 37 11.57 -4.22 11.15
N TYR A 38 11.19 -2.97 10.89
CA TYR A 38 12.03 -2.03 10.16
C TYR A 38 13.33 -1.75 10.92
N ILE A 39 13.21 -1.51 12.22
CA ILE A 39 14.36 -1.28 13.11
C ILE A 39 15.22 -2.53 13.23
N ARG A 40 14.60 -3.72 13.36
CA ARG A 40 15.33 -4.99 13.41
C ARG A 40 16.15 -5.22 12.15
N ASN A 41 15.71 -4.74 11.03
CA ASN A 41 16.44 -4.82 9.77
C ASN A 41 17.49 -3.71 9.59
N GLY A 42 17.81 -2.96 10.64
CA GLY A 42 18.89 -1.99 10.65
C GLY A 42 18.51 -0.59 10.18
N HIS A 43 17.24 -0.26 10.13
CA HIS A 43 16.75 1.03 9.65
C HIS A 43 16.11 1.84 10.77
N THR A 44 16.04 3.16 10.56
CA THR A 44 15.36 4.07 11.48
C THR A 44 14.22 4.77 10.73
N PRO A 45 12.97 4.66 11.19
CA PRO A 45 11.86 5.36 10.55
C PRO A 45 11.99 6.87 10.73
N ASN A 46 11.42 7.63 9.79
CA ASN A 46 11.29 9.08 9.94
C ASN A 46 10.14 9.43 10.88
N LEU A 47 9.11 8.60 10.90
CA LEU A 47 7.93 8.80 11.73
C LEU A 47 7.27 7.45 12.01
N ILE A 48 6.62 7.34 13.17
CA ILE A 48 5.81 6.18 13.52
C ILE A 48 4.42 6.70 13.82
N ILE A 49 3.40 6.15 13.16
CA ILE A 49 2.00 6.51 13.38
C ILE A 49 1.27 5.34 14.00
N GLY A 50 0.52 5.63 15.06
CA GLY A 50 -0.27 4.66 15.82
C GLY A 50 -0.39 5.06 17.27
N ASP A 51 -1.05 4.22 18.06
CA ASP A 51 -1.18 4.42 19.52
C ASP A 51 0.03 3.90 20.30
N GLY A 52 0.90 3.17 19.65
CA GLY A 52 2.11 2.59 20.26
C GLY A 52 1.88 1.26 20.96
N ASP A 53 0.69 0.68 20.87
CA ASP A 53 0.35 -0.55 21.58
C ASP A 53 1.06 -1.80 21.04
N SER A 54 1.37 -1.80 19.75
CA SER A 54 2.04 -2.93 19.08
C SER A 54 3.56 -2.79 19.00
N ILE A 55 4.11 -1.65 19.36
CA ILE A 55 5.57 -1.44 19.38
C ILE A 55 6.15 -2.09 20.64
N SER A 56 7.33 -2.71 20.51
CA SER A 56 8.04 -3.25 21.65
C SER A 56 8.36 -2.15 22.66
N GLU A 57 8.45 -2.53 23.93
CA GLU A 57 8.78 -1.57 25.01
C GLU A 57 10.17 -0.95 24.79
N GLU A 58 11.13 -1.72 24.34
CA GLU A 58 12.48 -1.25 24.02
C GLU A 58 12.43 -0.14 22.95
N ASN A 59 11.74 -0.41 21.85
CA ASN A 59 11.63 0.57 20.75
C ASN A 59 10.77 1.76 21.13
N ARG A 60 9.76 1.58 21.98
CA ARG A 60 8.97 2.71 22.49
C ARG A 60 9.85 3.66 23.29
N LYS A 61 10.75 3.15 24.11
CA LYS A 61 11.70 3.98 24.88
C LYS A 61 12.70 4.68 23.95
N ARG A 62 13.26 3.94 22.99
CA ARG A 62 14.33 4.46 22.14
C ARG A 62 13.83 5.37 21.03
N TYR A 63 12.66 5.07 20.46
CA TYR A 63 12.11 5.77 19.30
C TYR A 63 10.79 6.47 19.59
N GLY A 64 10.38 6.57 20.84
CA GLY A 64 9.10 7.18 21.21
C GLY A 64 8.95 8.63 20.78
N HIS A 65 10.07 9.34 20.61
CA HIS A 65 10.06 10.73 20.10
C HIS A 65 9.61 10.80 18.62
N LEU A 66 9.63 9.70 17.88
CA LEU A 66 9.13 9.60 16.51
C LEU A 66 7.66 9.19 16.45
N LEU A 67 7.08 8.78 17.57
CA LEU A 67 5.69 8.32 17.64
C LEU A 67 4.74 9.51 17.57
N HIS A 68 3.92 9.51 16.52
CA HIS A 68 2.89 10.52 16.29
C HIS A 68 1.52 9.87 16.47
N ARG A 69 0.84 10.25 17.53
CA ARG A 69 -0.51 9.76 17.85
C ARG A 69 -1.56 10.65 17.22
N ILE A 70 -2.50 10.02 16.53
CA ILE A 70 -3.65 10.70 15.94
C ILE A 70 -4.89 10.24 16.69
N ALA A 71 -5.59 11.19 17.30
CA ALA A 71 -6.65 10.92 18.26
C ALA A 71 -7.90 10.27 17.67
N GLU A 72 -8.19 10.50 16.36
CA GLU A 72 -9.39 9.92 15.78
C GLU A 72 -9.27 8.39 15.69
N GLN A 73 -10.39 7.70 15.82
CA GLN A 73 -10.46 6.25 15.88
C GLN A 73 -11.21 5.61 14.70
N GLU A 74 -11.63 6.42 13.74
CA GLU A 74 -12.44 5.95 12.61
C GLU A 74 -11.60 5.35 11.48
N THR A 75 -10.34 5.76 11.36
CA THR A 75 -9.44 5.26 10.32
C THR A 75 -8.35 4.35 10.92
N ASN A 76 -7.82 3.46 10.07
CA ASN A 76 -6.69 2.64 10.46
C ASN A 76 -5.36 3.39 10.33
N ASP A 77 -4.29 2.81 10.84
CA ASP A 77 -2.98 3.45 10.86
C ASP A 77 -2.44 3.73 9.46
N GLN A 78 -2.70 2.85 8.50
CA GLN A 78 -2.30 3.07 7.09
C GLN A 78 -2.94 4.34 6.54
N THR A 79 -4.24 4.54 6.77
CA THR A 79 -4.95 5.75 6.34
C THR A 79 -4.41 6.99 7.04
N LYS A 80 -4.15 6.89 8.33
CA LYS A 80 -3.54 8.00 9.09
C LYS A 80 -2.19 8.39 8.51
N ALA A 81 -1.36 7.40 8.16
CA ALA A 81 -0.06 7.64 7.55
C ALA A 81 -0.17 8.31 6.18
N VAL A 82 -1.06 7.82 5.31
CA VAL A 82 -1.28 8.42 3.99
C VAL A 82 -1.80 9.85 4.11
N ASN A 83 -2.78 10.09 4.98
CA ASN A 83 -3.33 11.43 5.20
C ASN A 83 -2.28 12.39 5.75
N TYR A 84 -1.44 11.93 6.66
CA TYR A 84 -0.34 12.74 7.16
C TYR A 84 0.61 13.14 6.02
N LEU A 85 1.02 12.20 5.20
CA LEU A 85 1.91 12.47 4.07
C LEU A 85 1.30 13.44 3.06
N LEU A 86 0.03 13.28 2.75
CA LEU A 86 -0.70 14.22 1.88
C LEU A 86 -0.72 15.63 2.50
N SER A 87 -0.93 15.74 3.80
CA SER A 87 -0.89 17.04 4.50
C SER A 87 0.48 17.70 4.44
N GLN A 88 1.54 16.91 4.27
CA GLN A 88 2.91 17.39 4.11
C GLN A 88 3.29 17.62 2.64
N GLY A 89 2.32 17.53 1.73
CA GLY A 89 2.55 17.77 0.31
C GLY A 89 3.20 16.59 -0.43
N LYS A 90 3.29 15.43 0.18
CA LYS A 90 3.85 14.22 -0.46
C LYS A 90 2.71 13.42 -1.09
N ARG A 91 2.74 13.27 -2.41
CA ARG A 91 1.64 12.66 -3.17
C ARG A 91 2.00 11.32 -3.76
N ARG A 92 3.25 11.11 -4.18
CA ARG A 92 3.72 9.84 -4.75
C ARG A 92 4.16 8.92 -3.62
N ILE A 93 3.23 8.08 -3.19
CA ILE A 93 3.35 7.26 -2.00
C ILE A 93 3.36 5.78 -2.38
N ALA A 94 4.35 5.05 -1.91
CA ALA A 94 4.35 3.60 -1.96
C ALA A 94 3.96 3.05 -0.60
N ILE A 95 3.14 2.00 -0.60
CA ILE A 95 2.76 1.27 0.61
C ILE A 95 3.39 -0.12 0.55
N VAL A 96 4.00 -0.54 1.62
CA VAL A 96 4.67 -1.84 1.76
C VAL A 96 4.22 -2.46 3.08
N GLY A 97 4.18 -3.78 3.15
CA GLY A 97 3.81 -4.47 4.40
C GLY A 97 2.32 -4.38 4.74
N ALA A 98 1.47 -4.18 3.75
CA ALA A 98 0.02 -4.00 3.97
C ALA A 98 -0.78 -5.30 3.93
N THR A 99 -0.13 -6.43 3.70
CA THR A 99 -0.77 -7.74 3.50
C THR A 99 -0.09 -8.83 4.33
N GLY A 100 -0.57 -10.05 4.25
CA GLY A 100 0.14 -11.24 4.73
C GLY A 100 -0.19 -11.67 6.16
N LYS A 101 -0.97 -10.91 6.90
CA LYS A 101 -1.49 -11.29 8.22
C LYS A 101 -3.00 -11.50 8.14
N ARG A 102 -3.78 -10.87 9.02
CA ARG A 102 -5.24 -11.02 8.97
C ARG A 102 -5.79 -10.55 7.62
N GLU A 103 -6.64 -11.37 7.03
CA GLU A 103 -7.21 -11.13 5.71
C GLU A 103 -8.13 -9.91 5.70
N ASP A 104 -8.85 -9.64 6.78
CA ASP A 104 -9.71 -8.45 6.88
C ASP A 104 -8.90 -7.16 6.82
N HIS A 105 -7.73 -7.11 7.45
CA HIS A 105 -6.82 -5.99 7.34
C HIS A 105 -6.27 -5.85 5.92
N THR A 106 -5.91 -6.97 5.29
CA THR A 106 -5.44 -6.99 3.89
C THR A 106 -6.50 -6.43 2.94
N LEU A 107 -7.73 -6.92 3.04
CA LEU A 107 -8.83 -6.45 2.19
C LEU A 107 -9.13 -4.97 2.43
N GLY A 108 -9.15 -4.55 3.68
CA GLY A 108 -9.33 -3.14 4.03
C GLY A 108 -8.23 -2.26 3.46
N ASN A 109 -6.99 -2.63 3.65
CA ASN A 109 -5.83 -1.87 3.16
C ASN A 109 -5.82 -1.73 1.64
N ILE A 110 -6.23 -2.77 0.91
CA ILE A 110 -6.31 -2.73 -0.55
C ILE A 110 -7.49 -1.86 -1.00
N SER A 111 -8.66 -2.01 -0.39
CA SER A 111 -9.85 -1.23 -0.75
C SER A 111 -9.65 0.28 -0.54
N LEU A 112 -8.88 0.67 0.47
CA LEU A 112 -8.59 2.06 0.77
C LEU A 112 -7.74 2.77 -0.29
N LEU A 113 -7.07 2.03 -1.17
CA LEU A 113 -6.30 2.64 -2.26
C LEU A 113 -7.17 3.54 -3.13
N MET A 114 -8.43 3.18 -3.37
CA MET A 114 -9.35 4.02 -4.14
C MET A 114 -9.66 5.34 -3.42
N ASP A 115 -9.79 5.31 -2.11
CA ASP A 115 -10.00 6.53 -1.33
C ASP A 115 -8.77 7.44 -1.37
N TYR A 116 -7.57 6.86 -1.28
CA TYR A 116 -6.33 7.64 -1.37
C TYR A 116 -6.16 8.28 -2.73
N MET A 117 -6.47 7.54 -3.79
CA MET A 117 -6.45 8.08 -5.16
C MET A 117 -7.42 9.26 -5.30
N ARG A 118 -8.65 9.13 -4.77
CA ARG A 118 -9.64 10.22 -4.80
C ARG A 118 -9.18 11.43 -3.99
N ALA A 119 -8.43 11.20 -2.91
CA ALA A 119 -7.85 12.28 -2.12
C ALA A 119 -6.63 12.94 -2.79
N GLY A 120 -6.21 12.46 -3.94
CA GLY A 120 -5.15 13.04 -4.75
C GLY A 120 -3.79 12.38 -4.61
N ALA A 121 -3.70 11.23 -3.94
CA ALA A 121 -2.45 10.47 -3.88
C ALA A 121 -2.20 9.72 -5.20
N ASP A 122 -0.96 9.70 -5.63
CA ASP A 122 -0.44 8.74 -6.61
C ASP A 122 0.16 7.59 -5.80
N VAL A 123 -0.66 6.58 -5.50
CA VAL A 123 -0.35 5.54 -4.53
C VAL A 123 -0.34 4.16 -5.18
N ARG A 124 0.59 3.32 -4.72
CA ARG A 124 0.65 1.90 -5.09
C ARG A 124 1.01 1.09 -3.86
N THR A 125 0.46 -0.10 -3.76
CA THR A 125 0.88 -1.08 -2.75
C THR A 125 1.76 -2.14 -3.39
N TYR A 126 2.94 -2.31 -2.84
CA TYR A 126 3.93 -3.30 -3.29
C TYR A 126 3.96 -4.47 -2.31
N THR A 127 3.84 -5.67 -2.83
CA THR A 127 3.91 -6.90 -2.03
C THR A 127 4.99 -7.83 -2.57
N ASP A 128 5.23 -8.94 -1.89
CA ASP A 128 6.14 -9.98 -2.39
C ASP A 128 5.62 -10.66 -3.67
N HIS A 129 4.35 -10.47 -4.01
CA HIS A 129 3.68 -11.17 -5.10
C HIS A 129 3.25 -10.27 -6.25
N GLY A 130 3.21 -8.97 -6.05
CA GLY A 130 2.78 -8.05 -7.10
C GLY A 130 2.56 -6.62 -6.62
N ILE A 131 1.94 -5.84 -7.49
CA ILE A 131 1.69 -4.42 -7.27
C ILE A 131 0.19 -4.15 -7.42
N PHE A 132 -0.39 -3.48 -6.44
CA PHE A 132 -1.76 -2.99 -6.53
C PHE A 132 -1.75 -1.52 -6.93
N ILE A 133 -2.43 -1.22 -8.03
CA ILE A 133 -2.51 0.13 -8.59
C ILE A 133 -3.97 0.53 -8.68
N PRO A 134 -4.42 1.53 -7.91
CA PRO A 134 -5.78 2.04 -8.08
C PRO A 134 -5.88 2.83 -9.38
N CYS A 135 -6.97 2.63 -10.11
CA CYS A 135 -7.19 3.29 -11.39
C CYS A 135 -8.61 3.80 -11.48
N ARG A 136 -8.79 4.89 -12.19
CA ARG A 136 -10.07 5.37 -12.66
C ARG A 136 -9.88 5.93 -14.07
N ASN A 137 -10.92 5.90 -14.87
CA ASN A 137 -10.86 6.27 -16.28
C ASN A 137 -9.94 5.32 -17.06
N THR A 138 -9.50 5.71 -18.22
CA THR A 138 -8.63 4.89 -19.06
C THR A 138 -7.18 4.96 -18.58
N CYS A 139 -6.56 3.80 -18.36
CA CYS A 139 -5.17 3.66 -17.94
C CYS A 139 -4.43 2.73 -18.90
N THR A 140 -3.15 3.00 -19.10
CA THR A 140 -2.28 2.16 -19.92
C THR A 140 -1.07 1.74 -19.09
N PHE A 141 -0.73 0.45 -19.16
CA PHE A 141 0.40 -0.12 -18.44
C PHE A 141 1.30 -0.87 -19.41
N THR A 142 2.62 -0.79 -19.17
CA THR A 142 3.59 -1.64 -19.87
C THR A 142 3.69 -2.96 -19.14
N CYS A 143 3.57 -4.07 -19.89
CA CYS A 143 3.73 -5.41 -19.34
C CYS A 143 4.45 -6.31 -20.33
N GLN A 144 4.85 -7.48 -19.87
CA GLN A 144 5.48 -8.50 -20.70
C GLN A 144 4.43 -9.54 -21.11
N PRO A 145 4.58 -10.17 -22.31
CA PRO A 145 3.73 -11.30 -22.67
C PRO A 145 3.76 -12.39 -21.59
N GLY A 146 2.59 -12.89 -21.23
CA GLY A 146 2.45 -13.90 -20.17
C GLY A 146 2.41 -13.34 -18.75
N GLN A 147 2.62 -12.06 -18.57
CA GLN A 147 2.50 -11.43 -17.24
C GLN A 147 1.07 -11.52 -16.73
N GLN A 148 0.91 -12.00 -15.51
CA GLN A 148 -0.41 -12.09 -14.88
C GLN A 148 -0.92 -10.71 -14.48
N VAL A 149 -2.20 -10.49 -14.74
CA VAL A 149 -2.90 -9.25 -14.41
C VAL A 149 -4.27 -9.61 -13.83
N SER A 150 -4.62 -8.97 -12.75
CA SER A 150 -5.96 -9.09 -12.17
C SER A 150 -6.61 -7.71 -12.13
N ILE A 151 -7.81 -7.63 -12.67
CA ILE A 151 -8.63 -6.42 -12.60
C ILE A 151 -9.68 -6.64 -11.54
N ILE A 152 -9.65 -5.84 -10.51
CA ILE A 152 -10.64 -5.86 -9.43
C ILE A 152 -11.54 -4.64 -9.61
N ASN A 153 -12.80 -4.89 -9.95
CA ASN A 153 -13.75 -3.82 -10.25
C ASN A 153 -14.56 -3.44 -9.00
N PHE A 154 -14.33 -2.26 -8.48
CA PHE A 154 -15.07 -1.77 -7.32
C PHE A 154 -16.27 -0.90 -7.69
N ASN A 155 -16.33 -0.30 -8.86
CA ASN A 155 -17.48 0.49 -9.30
C ASN A 155 -17.31 1.03 -10.72
N ALA A 156 -16.37 0.50 -11.49
CA ALA A 156 -16.18 0.96 -12.86
C ALA A 156 -17.30 0.42 -13.76
N ARG A 157 -17.66 1.21 -14.76
CA ARG A 157 -18.63 0.85 -15.78
C ARG A 157 -17.99 0.97 -17.15
N LYS A 158 -18.51 0.22 -18.11
CA LYS A 158 -18.01 0.19 -19.48
C LYS A 158 -16.53 -0.22 -19.54
N LEU A 159 -16.19 -1.24 -18.76
CA LEU A 159 -14.84 -1.80 -18.76
C LEU A 159 -14.53 -2.40 -20.11
N HIS A 160 -13.42 -1.99 -20.70
CA HIS A 160 -12.89 -2.53 -21.93
C HIS A 160 -11.38 -2.63 -21.81
N GLY A 161 -10.80 -3.71 -22.31
CA GLY A 161 -9.36 -3.93 -22.23
C GLY A 161 -8.77 -4.30 -23.58
N LEU A 162 -7.56 -3.80 -23.83
CA LEU A 162 -6.72 -4.18 -24.97
C LEU A 162 -5.44 -4.82 -24.43
N GLY A 163 -4.92 -5.79 -25.17
CA GLY A 163 -3.67 -6.46 -24.80
C GLY A 163 -3.83 -7.52 -23.71
N LEU A 164 -5.05 -7.97 -23.44
CA LEU A 164 -5.36 -9.02 -22.47
C LEU A 164 -5.86 -10.28 -23.17
N VAL A 165 -5.51 -11.44 -22.62
CA VAL A 165 -5.95 -12.75 -23.16
C VAL A 165 -7.47 -12.91 -23.06
N TYR A 166 -8.04 -12.49 -21.93
CA TYR A 166 -9.47 -12.59 -21.68
C TYR A 166 -10.10 -11.20 -21.74
N PRO A 167 -11.24 -11.05 -22.47
CA PRO A 167 -11.89 -9.74 -22.56
C PRO A 167 -12.45 -9.29 -21.22
N LEU A 168 -12.43 -7.98 -21.01
CA LEU A 168 -13.09 -7.37 -19.85
C LEU A 168 -14.56 -7.07 -20.17
N SER A 169 -15.37 -7.07 -19.13
CA SER A 169 -16.78 -6.65 -19.18
C SER A 169 -17.14 -5.90 -17.89
N ASP A 170 -18.34 -5.37 -17.81
CA ASP A 170 -18.86 -4.80 -16.57
C ASP A 170 -19.26 -5.95 -15.65
N PHE A 171 -18.31 -6.43 -14.89
CA PHE A 171 -18.48 -7.58 -14.03
C PHE A 171 -19.52 -7.33 -12.94
N THR A 172 -20.28 -8.38 -12.61
CA THR A 172 -21.24 -8.33 -11.50
C THR A 172 -20.56 -8.51 -10.15
N ASN A 173 -19.37 -9.13 -10.13
CA ASN A 173 -18.59 -9.36 -8.90
C ASN A 173 -17.19 -8.79 -9.08
N TRP A 174 -16.65 -8.23 -8.01
CA TRP A 174 -15.35 -7.57 -8.01
C TRP A 174 -14.17 -8.49 -8.40
N TRP A 175 -14.30 -9.82 -8.29
CA TRP A 175 -13.24 -10.78 -8.59
C TRP A 175 -13.26 -11.35 -10.01
N GLN A 176 -14.29 -11.08 -10.81
CA GLN A 176 -14.45 -11.71 -12.14
C GLN A 176 -13.39 -11.30 -13.15
N GLY A 177 -12.70 -10.19 -12.93
CA GLY A 177 -11.59 -9.74 -13.76
C GLY A 177 -10.22 -10.23 -13.30
N THR A 178 -10.16 -11.15 -12.32
CA THR A 178 -8.89 -11.68 -11.84
C THR A 178 -8.37 -12.80 -12.73
N LEU A 179 -7.08 -13.13 -12.57
CA LEU A 179 -6.40 -14.22 -13.30
C LEU A 179 -6.36 -14.02 -14.82
N ASN A 180 -6.22 -12.80 -15.26
CA ASN A 180 -5.99 -12.44 -16.65
C ASN A 180 -4.48 -12.44 -16.95
N GLU A 181 -4.13 -12.21 -18.20
CA GLU A 181 -2.76 -12.29 -18.67
C GLU A 181 -2.53 -11.30 -19.81
N CYS A 182 -1.35 -10.71 -19.88
CA CYS A 182 -0.93 -9.88 -21.00
C CYS A 182 -0.64 -10.74 -22.24
N ILE A 183 -1.08 -10.29 -23.38
CA ILE A 183 -0.78 -10.98 -24.67
C ILE A 183 0.69 -10.86 -25.02
#